data_fd03b4854f480b859c3da8a8c30a8a24
#
_entry.id   fd03b4854f480b859c3da8a8c30a8a24
#
_cell.length_a   1.000
_cell.length_b   1.000
_cell.length_c   1.000
_cell.angle_alpha   90.00
_cell.angle_beta   90.00
_cell.angle_gamma   90.00
#
_symmetry.space_group_name_H-M   'P 1'
#
loop_
_entity.id
_entity.type
_entity.pdbx_description
1 polymer ?
#
loop_
_entity_poly.entity_id
_entity_poly.type
_entity_poly.pdbx_seq_one_letter_code
_entity_poly.pdbx_strand_id
1 'polypeptide(L)'
;MQASKNILVIIQRSNGDVFLSNTLIQSLYKHYKNPEIDLLVNDDTLPIAKTIANIRQIHTFSYRQKQENRWRQERKLISKLFNKYDISINLTASDRSVLYALLFAKHSISAIEPDNGKSWWKRRLLSQFYFFNLSDHILINNLKPLQLLGIRHNKAVIPTKYSNLSGKIVQEKLALRNIHHFLIFHPSAQYEYKVYP
;
A
#
# COMPACT_ATOMS: atom_id res chain seq x y z
N MET A 1 -4.52 -11.00 -22.48
CA MET A 1 -4.92 -10.83 -21.05
C MET A 1 -4.35 -12.01 -20.27
N GLN A 2 -3.58 -11.75 -19.22
CA GLN A 2 -3.05 -12.82 -18.36
C GLN A 2 -4.16 -13.39 -17.44
N ALA A 3 -3.93 -14.64 -16.95
CA ALA A 3 -4.86 -15.32 -16.04
C ALA A 3 -5.15 -14.51 -14.77
N SER A 4 -6.29 -14.83 -14.11
CA SER A 4 -6.63 -14.29 -12.78
C SER A 4 -5.50 -14.56 -11.78
N LYS A 5 -5.21 -13.60 -10.92
CA LYS A 5 -4.16 -13.67 -9.92
C LYS A 5 -4.64 -13.21 -8.56
N ASN A 6 -4.23 -13.91 -7.51
CA ASN A 6 -4.35 -13.47 -6.13
C ASN A 6 -3.10 -12.67 -5.77
N ILE A 7 -3.26 -11.38 -5.50
CA ILE A 7 -2.14 -10.44 -5.29
C ILE A 7 -2.25 -9.83 -3.90
N LEU A 8 -1.16 -9.84 -3.15
CA LEU A 8 -1.04 -9.11 -1.89
C LEU A 8 -0.11 -7.90 -2.08
N VAL A 9 -0.62 -6.70 -1.84
CA VAL A 9 0.21 -5.49 -1.76
C VAL A 9 0.46 -5.16 -0.29
N ILE A 10 1.73 -5.05 0.09
CA ILE A 10 2.16 -4.77 1.46
C ILE A 10 2.73 -3.36 1.51
N ILE A 11 2.10 -2.49 2.29
CA ILE A 11 2.57 -1.12 2.51
C ILE A 11 2.35 -0.69 3.96
N GLN A 12 3.40 -0.78 4.77
CA GLN A 12 3.39 -0.43 6.19
C GLN A 12 4.10 0.91 6.41
N ARG A 13 3.52 1.97 5.85
CA ARG A 13 4.07 3.33 5.81
C ARG A 13 2.99 4.35 6.18
N SER A 14 3.27 5.66 5.94
CA SER A 14 2.35 6.76 6.23
C SER A 14 1.09 6.77 5.34
N ASN A 15 0.08 7.55 5.74
CA ASN A 15 -1.17 7.73 4.99
C ASN A 15 -0.94 8.15 3.53
N GLY A 16 -0.03 9.09 3.30
CA GLY A 16 0.30 9.56 1.95
C GLY A 16 0.91 8.45 1.09
N ASP A 17 1.82 7.64 1.67
CA ASP A 17 2.45 6.53 0.97
C ASP A 17 1.42 5.47 0.58
N VAL A 18 0.47 5.15 1.48
CA VAL A 18 -0.64 4.22 1.21
C VAL A 18 -1.53 4.77 0.10
N PHE A 19 -1.90 6.04 0.14
CA PHE A 19 -2.71 6.67 -0.91
C PHE A 19 -2.02 6.60 -2.28
N LEU A 20 -0.74 6.92 -2.35
CA LEU A 20 0.05 6.91 -3.60
C LEU A 20 0.32 5.50 -4.14
N SER A 21 0.09 4.43 -3.38
CA SER A 21 0.13 3.06 -3.88
C SER A 21 -1.04 2.72 -4.81
N ASN A 22 -2.09 3.54 -4.83
CA ASN A 22 -3.27 3.32 -5.67
C ASN A 22 -2.92 3.21 -7.16
N THR A 23 -1.96 3.99 -7.66
CA THR A 23 -1.52 3.91 -9.07
C THR A 23 -0.96 2.52 -9.43
N LEU A 24 -0.17 1.91 -8.53
CA LEU A 24 0.30 0.54 -8.67
C LEU A 24 -0.89 -0.43 -8.73
N ILE A 25 -1.80 -0.33 -7.77
CA ILE A 25 -2.97 -1.21 -7.63
C ILE A 25 -3.85 -1.15 -8.87
N GLN A 26 -4.14 0.05 -9.37
CA GLN A 26 -4.93 0.22 -10.60
C GLN A 26 -4.23 -0.34 -11.84
N SER A 27 -2.91 -0.23 -11.91
CA SER A 27 -2.13 -0.80 -13.01
C SER A 27 -2.17 -2.33 -12.98
N LEU A 28 -2.06 -2.95 -11.82
CA LEU A 28 -2.22 -4.40 -11.63
C LEU A 28 -3.63 -4.85 -12.01
N TYR A 29 -4.66 -4.13 -11.55
CA TYR A 29 -6.06 -4.44 -11.83
C TYR A 29 -6.38 -4.40 -13.32
N LYS A 30 -5.82 -3.44 -14.06
CA LYS A 30 -6.00 -3.33 -15.51
C LYS A 30 -5.21 -4.38 -16.30
N HIS A 31 -4.06 -4.81 -15.78
CA HIS A 31 -3.18 -5.75 -16.48
C HIS A 31 -3.68 -7.20 -16.39
N TYR A 32 -4.04 -7.66 -15.20
CA TYR A 32 -4.54 -9.02 -14.98
C TYR A 32 -6.05 -9.10 -15.24
N LYS A 33 -6.51 -10.29 -15.62
CA LYS A 33 -7.94 -10.55 -15.79
C LYS A 33 -8.58 -10.86 -14.45
N ASN A 34 -9.46 -9.96 -13.96
CA ASN A 34 -10.17 -10.11 -12.68
C ASN A 34 -9.25 -10.49 -11.51
N PRO A 35 -8.19 -9.72 -11.23
CA PRO A 35 -7.30 -10.04 -10.12
C PRO A 35 -8.00 -9.83 -8.78
N GLU A 36 -7.71 -10.69 -7.83
CA GLU A 36 -8.11 -10.50 -6.43
C GLU A 36 -6.96 -9.83 -5.67
N ILE A 37 -7.09 -8.55 -5.39
CA ILE A 37 -6.04 -7.75 -4.75
C ILE A 37 -6.40 -7.51 -3.30
N ASP A 38 -5.56 -7.97 -2.39
CA ASP A 38 -5.62 -7.68 -0.97
C ASP A 38 -4.51 -6.68 -0.58
N LEU A 39 -4.74 -5.95 0.50
CA LEU A 39 -3.81 -4.95 0.99
C LEU A 39 -3.43 -5.26 2.45
N LEU A 40 -2.14 -5.19 2.79
CA LEU A 40 -1.63 -5.27 4.15
C LEU A 40 -1.02 -3.92 4.55
N VAL A 41 -1.62 -3.28 5.54
CA VAL A 41 -1.24 -1.92 5.99
C VAL A 41 -1.11 -1.86 7.52
N ASN A 42 -0.62 -0.73 8.03
CA ASN A 42 -0.73 -0.41 9.45
C ASN A 42 -2.18 -0.06 9.81
N ASP A 43 -2.60 -0.33 11.03
CA ASP A 43 -3.96 -0.07 11.51
C ASP A 43 -4.34 1.42 11.48
N ASP A 44 -3.40 2.30 11.75
CA ASP A 44 -3.56 3.77 11.71
C ASP A 44 -3.82 4.31 10.29
N THR A 45 -3.41 3.59 9.25
CA THR A 45 -3.63 3.96 7.85
C THR A 45 -4.86 3.30 7.22
N LEU A 46 -5.61 2.49 7.98
CA LEU A 46 -6.81 1.80 7.51
C LEU A 46 -7.86 2.75 6.89
N PRO A 47 -8.13 3.95 7.44
CA PRO A 47 -9.09 4.88 6.84
C PRO A 47 -8.73 5.25 5.40
N ILE A 48 -7.46 5.50 5.13
CA ILE A 48 -6.97 5.82 3.78
C ILE A 48 -6.99 4.58 2.89
N ALA A 49 -6.57 3.43 3.40
CA ALA A 49 -6.60 2.18 2.64
C ALA A 49 -8.01 1.83 2.12
N LYS A 50 -9.06 2.11 2.91
CA LYS A 50 -10.47 1.93 2.52
C LYS A 50 -10.91 2.81 1.35
N THR A 51 -10.21 3.89 1.05
CA THR A 51 -10.53 4.76 -0.10
C THR A 51 -9.98 4.22 -1.42
N ILE A 52 -9.10 3.22 -1.39
CA ILE A 52 -8.50 2.63 -2.59
C ILE A 52 -9.52 1.71 -3.27
N ALA A 53 -9.71 1.92 -4.57
CA ALA A 53 -10.60 1.09 -5.36
C ALA A 53 -9.96 -0.27 -5.71
N ASN A 54 -10.81 -1.27 -6.05
CA ASN A 54 -10.39 -2.61 -6.51
C ASN A 54 -9.57 -3.42 -5.50
N ILE A 55 -9.78 -3.17 -4.22
CA ILE A 55 -9.27 -3.99 -3.11
C ILE A 55 -10.39 -4.92 -2.64
N ARG A 56 -10.10 -6.23 -2.60
CA ARG A 56 -10.99 -7.27 -2.07
C ARG A 56 -11.02 -7.24 -0.55
N GLN A 57 -9.84 -7.31 0.09
CA GLN A 57 -9.72 -7.33 1.54
C GLN A 57 -8.52 -6.50 2.01
N ILE A 58 -8.68 -5.83 3.18
CA ILE A 58 -7.59 -5.11 3.85
C ILE A 58 -7.24 -5.85 5.12
N HIS A 59 -5.97 -6.18 5.28
CA HIS A 59 -5.37 -6.75 6.47
C HIS A 59 -4.60 -5.66 7.20
N THR A 60 -4.64 -5.68 8.52
CA THR A 60 -3.95 -4.67 9.33
C THR A 60 -2.96 -5.30 10.30
N PHE A 61 -1.88 -4.57 10.54
CA PHE A 61 -0.94 -4.83 11.61
C PHE A 61 -0.90 -3.61 12.53
N SER A 62 -1.09 -3.83 13.86
CA SER A 62 -1.06 -2.75 14.84
C SER A 62 0.30 -2.65 15.53
N TYR A 63 0.94 -1.50 15.40
CA TYR A 63 2.16 -1.21 16.16
C TYR A 63 1.89 -0.95 17.64
N ARG A 64 0.69 -0.49 18.00
CA ARG A 64 0.29 -0.28 19.40
C ARG A 64 0.14 -1.62 20.13
N GLN A 65 -0.57 -2.56 19.52
CA GLN A 65 -0.71 -3.91 20.06
C GLN A 65 0.61 -4.70 20.08
N LYS A 66 1.62 -4.27 19.33
CA LYS A 66 2.95 -4.88 19.34
C LYS A 66 3.58 -4.89 20.73
N GLN A 67 3.33 -3.88 21.57
CA GLN A 67 3.89 -3.80 22.91
C GLN A 67 3.26 -4.86 23.84
N GLU A 68 1.97 -5.18 23.66
CA GLU A 68 1.21 -6.07 24.56
C GLU A 68 1.18 -7.53 24.10
N ASN A 69 1.10 -7.80 22.78
CA ASN A 69 0.87 -9.14 22.23
C ASN A 69 1.48 -9.37 20.83
N ARG A 70 2.73 -9.00 20.63
CA ARG A 70 3.43 -9.08 19.34
C ARG A 70 3.31 -10.45 18.68
N TRP A 71 3.68 -11.51 19.41
CA TRP A 71 3.71 -12.87 18.87
C TRP A 71 2.32 -13.40 18.50
N ARG A 72 1.29 -13.03 19.25
CA ARG A 72 -0.07 -13.44 18.96
C ARG A 72 -0.58 -12.81 17.67
N GLN A 73 -0.30 -11.53 17.46
CA GLN A 73 -0.68 -10.81 16.25
C GLN A 73 0.05 -11.38 15.01
N GLU A 74 1.37 -11.60 15.12
CA GLU A 74 2.19 -12.19 14.06
C GLU A 74 1.68 -13.59 13.69
N ARG A 75 1.48 -14.46 14.66
CA ARG A 75 0.96 -15.82 14.44
C ARG A 75 -0.40 -15.81 13.75
N LYS A 76 -1.33 -14.94 14.20
CA LYS A 76 -2.65 -14.78 13.59
C LYS A 76 -2.55 -14.33 12.12
N LEU A 77 -1.67 -13.37 11.83
CA LEU A 77 -1.48 -12.87 10.48
C LEU A 77 -0.86 -13.94 9.58
N ILE A 78 0.19 -14.61 10.06
CA ILE A 78 0.86 -15.69 9.33
C ILE A 78 -0.12 -16.84 9.08
N SER A 79 -0.83 -17.36 10.08
CA SER A 79 -1.78 -18.47 9.90
C SER A 79 -2.89 -18.11 8.92
N LYS A 80 -3.30 -16.84 8.88
CA LYS A 80 -4.35 -16.37 7.97
C LYS A 80 -3.87 -16.25 6.53
N LEU A 81 -2.62 -15.84 6.28
CA LEU A 81 -2.16 -15.41 4.96
C LEU A 81 -1.08 -16.31 4.34
N PHE A 82 -0.57 -17.28 5.09
CA PHE A 82 0.54 -18.15 4.63
C PHE A 82 0.24 -18.80 3.28
N ASN A 83 1.11 -18.54 2.30
CA ASN A 83 1.08 -19.08 0.94
C ASN A 83 -0.28 -18.98 0.20
N LYS A 84 -1.06 -17.92 0.49
CA LYS A 84 -2.39 -17.72 -0.12
C LYS A 84 -2.38 -16.93 -1.41
N TYR A 85 -1.27 -16.28 -1.74
CA TYR A 85 -1.20 -15.40 -2.89
C TYR A 85 -0.26 -15.98 -3.97
N ASP A 86 -0.57 -15.65 -5.21
CA ASP A 86 0.33 -15.95 -6.32
C ASP A 86 1.51 -14.97 -6.33
N ILE A 87 1.22 -13.71 -6.04
CA ILE A 87 2.20 -12.62 -6.05
C ILE A 87 2.05 -11.78 -4.78
N SER A 88 3.16 -11.48 -4.11
CA SER A 88 3.25 -10.42 -3.11
C SER A 88 4.11 -9.27 -3.61
N ILE A 89 3.65 -8.05 -3.42
CA ILE A 89 4.37 -6.82 -3.78
C ILE A 89 4.54 -5.99 -2.51
N ASN A 90 5.75 -5.97 -1.98
CA ASN A 90 6.08 -5.22 -0.78
C ASN A 90 6.74 -3.88 -1.12
N LEU A 91 6.09 -2.80 -0.72
CA LEU A 91 6.54 -1.41 -0.94
C LEU A 91 7.32 -0.84 0.26
N THR A 92 7.52 -1.64 1.31
CA THR A 92 8.19 -1.22 2.56
C THR A 92 9.51 -1.96 2.72
N ALA A 93 10.62 -1.25 2.76
CA ALA A 93 11.96 -1.84 2.88
C ALA A 93 12.33 -2.22 4.32
N SER A 94 11.46 -2.94 5.06
CA SER A 94 11.73 -3.43 6.41
C SER A 94 11.84 -4.95 6.44
N ASP A 95 12.64 -5.52 7.34
CA ASP A 95 12.83 -6.96 7.46
C ASP A 95 11.51 -7.70 7.64
N ARG A 96 10.61 -7.17 8.48
CA ARG A 96 9.30 -7.79 8.73
C ARG A 96 8.43 -7.82 7.47
N SER A 97 8.33 -6.71 6.76
CA SER A 97 7.49 -6.65 5.56
C SER A 97 8.05 -7.55 4.44
N VAL A 98 9.38 -7.69 4.36
CA VAL A 98 10.03 -8.65 3.46
C VAL A 98 9.70 -10.08 3.84
N LEU A 99 9.74 -10.44 5.13
CA LEU A 99 9.34 -11.77 5.59
C LEU A 99 7.86 -12.07 5.28
N TYR A 100 6.97 -11.10 5.43
CA TYR A 100 5.57 -11.27 5.01
C TYR A 100 5.47 -11.52 3.50
N ALA A 101 6.21 -10.77 2.68
CA ALA A 101 6.19 -11.00 1.25
C ALA A 101 6.64 -12.42 0.87
N LEU A 102 7.67 -12.94 1.54
CA LEU A 102 8.17 -14.31 1.34
C LEU A 102 7.19 -15.38 1.81
N LEU A 103 6.56 -15.19 2.98
CA LEU A 103 5.70 -16.20 3.58
C LEU A 103 4.31 -16.28 2.97
N PHE A 104 3.80 -15.20 2.39
CA PHE A 104 2.40 -15.11 1.98
C PHE A 104 2.17 -15.44 0.50
N ALA A 105 3.21 -15.44 -0.33
CA ALA A 105 3.07 -15.67 -1.76
C ALA A 105 4.13 -16.60 -2.35
N LYS A 106 3.78 -17.21 -3.48
CA LYS A 106 4.69 -18.04 -4.28
C LYS A 106 5.76 -17.21 -4.99
N HIS A 107 5.41 -16.00 -5.42
CA HIS A 107 6.31 -15.07 -6.08
C HIS A 107 6.36 -13.75 -5.31
N SER A 108 7.52 -13.42 -4.75
CA SER A 108 7.71 -12.26 -3.89
C SER A 108 8.54 -11.17 -4.56
N ILE A 109 7.97 -9.95 -4.60
CA ILE A 109 8.64 -8.74 -5.11
C ILE A 109 8.74 -7.75 -3.96
N SER A 110 9.92 -7.21 -3.69
CA SER A 110 10.07 -6.32 -2.54
C SER A 110 11.03 -5.16 -2.77
N ALA A 111 10.67 -4.01 -2.18
CA ALA A 111 11.63 -2.96 -1.88
C ALA A 111 12.65 -3.48 -0.87
N ILE A 112 13.91 -3.17 -1.07
CA ILE A 112 14.99 -3.41 -0.11
C ILE A 112 15.86 -2.15 0.01
N GLU A 113 16.58 -2.04 1.14
CA GLU A 113 17.56 -0.99 1.33
C GLU A 113 18.77 -1.19 0.41
N PRO A 114 19.42 -0.11 -0.06
CA PRO A 114 20.61 -0.19 -0.90
C PRO A 114 21.86 -0.70 -0.17
N ASP A 115 21.82 -0.78 1.18
CA ASP A 115 22.94 -1.26 1.98
C ASP A 115 23.26 -2.74 1.70
N ASN A 116 24.50 -2.98 1.27
CA ASN A 116 24.96 -4.29 0.84
C ASN A 116 25.11 -5.31 1.98
N GLY A 117 25.40 -4.88 3.20
CA GLY A 117 25.64 -5.77 4.34
C GLY A 117 24.35 -6.36 4.94
N LYS A 118 23.33 -5.55 5.13
CA LYS A 118 22.09 -5.93 5.82
C LYS A 118 21.05 -6.63 4.94
N SER A 119 21.16 -6.45 3.63
CA SER A 119 20.13 -6.91 2.67
C SER A 119 20.52 -8.19 1.91
N TRP A 120 21.64 -8.84 2.24
CA TRP A 120 22.12 -10.02 1.50
C TRP A 120 21.12 -11.18 1.47
N TRP A 121 20.47 -11.48 2.58
CA TRP A 121 19.49 -12.56 2.69
C TRP A 121 18.21 -12.24 1.92
N LYS A 122 17.78 -10.97 1.89
CA LYS A 122 16.64 -10.49 1.12
C LYS A 122 16.85 -10.73 -0.37
N ARG A 123 18.04 -10.40 -0.88
CA ARG A 123 18.41 -10.61 -2.29
C ARG A 123 18.41 -12.08 -2.69
N ARG A 124 18.78 -12.98 -1.76
CA ARG A 124 18.84 -14.41 -2.02
C ARG A 124 17.49 -15.10 -1.96
N LEU A 125 16.59 -14.65 -1.11
CA LEU A 125 15.31 -15.30 -0.84
C LEU A 125 14.15 -14.75 -1.67
N LEU A 126 14.16 -13.46 -2.00
CA LEU A 126 13.12 -12.83 -2.80
C LEU A 126 13.17 -13.32 -4.25
N SER A 127 11.99 -13.52 -4.86
CA SER A 127 11.91 -13.83 -6.30
C SER A 127 12.42 -12.68 -7.15
N GLN A 128 12.07 -11.44 -6.77
CA GLN A 128 12.57 -10.21 -7.37
C GLN A 128 12.65 -9.11 -6.32
N PHE A 129 13.54 -8.15 -6.51
CA PHE A 129 13.67 -7.00 -5.63
C PHE A 129 14.03 -5.73 -6.40
N TYR A 130 13.82 -4.60 -5.78
CA TYR A 130 14.31 -3.31 -6.23
C TYR A 130 14.83 -2.48 -5.06
N PHE A 131 15.78 -1.59 -5.35
CA PHE A 131 16.30 -0.69 -4.34
C PHE A 131 15.34 0.48 -4.11
N PHE A 132 14.97 0.66 -2.84
CA PHE A 132 14.22 1.84 -2.42
C PHE A 132 15.15 3.04 -2.44
N ASN A 133 14.86 4.05 -3.25
CA ASN A 133 15.65 5.27 -3.34
C ASN A 133 14.97 6.39 -2.56
N LEU A 134 15.64 6.88 -1.53
CA LEU A 134 15.14 7.98 -0.69
C LEU A 134 15.06 9.33 -1.41
N SER A 135 15.86 9.52 -2.47
CA SER A 135 15.85 10.74 -3.29
C SER A 135 14.71 10.76 -4.32
N ASP A 136 14.12 9.60 -4.63
CA ASP A 136 12.99 9.52 -5.55
C ASP A 136 11.68 9.85 -4.83
N HIS A 137 10.76 10.51 -5.52
CA HIS A 137 9.41 10.63 -5.02
C HIS A 137 8.79 9.24 -4.78
N ILE A 138 8.01 9.09 -3.70
CA ILE A 138 7.45 7.79 -3.29
C ILE A 138 6.65 7.10 -4.40
N LEU A 139 5.94 7.86 -5.24
CA LEU A 139 5.22 7.32 -6.38
C LEU A 139 6.15 6.57 -7.34
N ILE A 140 7.36 7.09 -7.59
CA ILE A 140 8.35 6.45 -8.47
C ILE A 140 8.79 5.12 -7.85
N ASN A 141 9.11 5.10 -6.55
CA ASN A 141 9.45 3.87 -5.84
C ASN A 141 8.30 2.84 -5.88
N ASN A 142 7.06 3.29 -5.68
CA ASN A 142 5.88 2.41 -5.69
C ASN A 142 5.59 1.81 -7.07
N LEU A 143 6.07 2.40 -8.16
CA LEU A 143 5.87 1.91 -9.52
C LEU A 143 6.98 0.96 -10.00
N LYS A 144 8.13 0.89 -9.31
CA LYS A 144 9.24 -0.02 -9.68
C LYS A 144 8.82 -1.49 -9.80
N PRO A 145 7.93 -2.05 -8.96
CA PRO A 145 7.44 -3.42 -9.12
C PRO A 145 6.75 -3.68 -10.47
N LEU A 146 6.07 -2.68 -11.05
CA LEU A 146 5.45 -2.84 -12.37
C LEU A 146 6.47 -3.08 -13.46
N GLN A 147 7.63 -2.41 -13.38
CA GLN A 147 8.72 -2.60 -14.34
C GLN A 147 9.27 -4.03 -14.28
N LEU A 148 9.43 -4.58 -13.05
CA LEU A 148 9.86 -5.97 -12.83
C LEU A 148 8.86 -6.98 -13.39
N LEU A 149 7.57 -6.65 -13.35
CA LEU A 149 6.49 -7.48 -13.91
C LEU A 149 6.27 -7.25 -15.41
N GLY A 150 7.01 -6.34 -16.07
CA GLY A 150 6.80 -5.98 -17.47
C GLY A 150 5.48 -5.24 -17.73
N ILE A 151 4.91 -4.62 -16.70
CA ILE A 151 3.61 -3.93 -16.77
C ILE A 151 3.86 -2.45 -17.07
N ARG A 152 3.28 -1.95 -18.17
CA ARG A 152 3.26 -0.52 -18.47
C ARG A 152 2.24 0.17 -17.58
N HIS A 153 2.66 1.26 -16.92
CA HIS A 153 1.75 2.12 -16.18
C HIS A 153 1.41 3.36 -17.01
N ASN A 154 0.15 3.74 -17.03
CA ASN A 154 -0.28 5.02 -17.57
C ASN A 154 -0.36 6.03 -16.42
N LYS A 155 -0.08 7.31 -16.71
CA LYS A 155 -0.35 8.43 -15.79
C LYS A 155 -1.87 8.58 -15.63
N ALA A 156 -2.51 7.64 -14.97
CA ALA A 156 -3.97 7.61 -14.86
C ALA A 156 -4.43 8.39 -13.63
N VAL A 157 -5.58 9.01 -13.75
CA VAL A 157 -6.37 9.51 -12.63
C VAL A 157 -6.55 8.38 -11.62
N ILE A 158 -6.23 8.64 -10.36
CA ILE A 158 -6.33 7.68 -9.27
C ILE A 158 -7.80 7.61 -8.82
N PRO A 159 -8.56 6.56 -9.15
CA PRO A 159 -9.92 6.43 -8.68
C PRO A 159 -9.92 6.18 -7.16
N THR A 160 -10.62 7.03 -6.42
CA THR A 160 -10.81 6.87 -4.98
C THR A 160 -12.26 6.52 -4.68
N LYS A 161 -12.48 5.72 -3.65
CA LYS A 161 -13.81 5.42 -3.12
C LYS A 161 -14.03 6.24 -1.85
N TYR A 162 -15.21 6.78 -1.71
CA TYR A 162 -15.70 7.32 -0.44
C TYR A 162 -17.08 6.74 -0.15
N SER A 163 -17.47 6.67 1.11
CA SER A 163 -18.79 6.14 1.46
C SER A 163 -19.87 7.12 1.03
N ASN A 164 -20.99 6.61 0.52
CA ASN A 164 -22.15 7.44 0.19
C ASN A 164 -22.63 8.26 1.40
N LEU A 165 -22.50 7.68 2.62
CA LEU A 165 -22.83 8.39 3.85
C LEU A 165 -21.91 9.58 4.08
N SER A 166 -20.59 9.43 3.92
CA SER A 166 -19.64 10.54 4.05
C SER A 166 -19.91 11.64 3.04
N GLY A 167 -20.21 11.27 1.80
CA GLY A 167 -20.59 12.22 0.74
C GLY A 167 -21.85 13.03 1.10
N LYS A 168 -22.89 12.35 1.56
CA LYS A 168 -24.14 13.01 2.01
C LYS A 168 -23.89 13.97 3.18
N ILE A 169 -23.18 13.55 4.21
CA ILE A 169 -22.83 14.41 5.37
C ILE A 169 -22.11 15.67 4.93
N VAL A 170 -21.15 15.57 4.01
CA VAL A 170 -20.43 16.74 3.50
C VAL A 170 -21.38 17.65 2.71
N GLN A 171 -22.19 17.09 1.80
CA GLN A 171 -23.16 17.87 1.03
C GLN A 171 -24.16 18.60 1.92
N GLU A 172 -24.73 17.94 2.92
CA GLU A 172 -25.63 18.55 3.91
C GLU A 172 -24.96 19.71 4.67
N LYS A 173 -23.72 19.52 5.13
CA LYS A 173 -22.97 20.58 5.82
C LYS A 173 -22.67 21.78 4.93
N LEU A 174 -22.40 21.56 3.65
CA LEU A 174 -22.18 22.64 2.67
C LEU A 174 -23.50 23.36 2.35
N ALA A 175 -24.58 22.62 2.14
CA ALA A 175 -25.91 23.17 1.88
C ALA A 175 -26.42 24.04 3.06
N LEU A 176 -26.29 23.56 4.30
CA LEU A 176 -26.67 24.30 5.51
C LEU A 176 -25.94 25.65 5.65
N ARG A 177 -24.79 25.82 4.99
CA ARG A 177 -23.98 27.04 5.00
C ARG A 177 -24.05 27.85 3.71
N ASN A 178 -24.90 27.44 2.76
CA ASN A 178 -24.99 28.02 1.41
C ASN A 178 -23.64 28.07 0.68
N ILE A 179 -22.77 27.05 0.89
CA ILE A 179 -21.47 26.98 0.24
C ILE A 179 -21.61 26.16 -1.03
N HIS A 180 -21.54 26.80 -2.19
CA HIS A 180 -21.60 26.16 -3.51
C HIS A 180 -20.23 26.00 -4.15
N HIS A 181 -19.28 26.88 -3.84
CA HIS A 181 -17.88 26.86 -4.29
C HIS A 181 -16.96 27.08 -3.12
N PHE A 182 -15.88 26.29 -3.05
CA PHE A 182 -14.91 26.42 -1.98
C PHE A 182 -13.51 26.02 -2.42
N LEU A 183 -12.52 26.56 -1.73
CA LEU A 183 -11.12 26.13 -1.79
C LEU A 183 -10.74 25.50 -0.46
N ILE A 184 -9.97 24.43 -0.52
CA ILE A 184 -9.41 23.79 0.68
C ILE A 184 -7.96 24.22 0.79
N PHE A 185 -7.63 24.91 1.87
CA PHE A 185 -6.27 25.24 2.24
C PHE A 185 -5.86 24.44 3.48
N HIS A 186 -4.82 23.61 3.35
CA HIS A 186 -4.31 22.74 4.42
C HIS A 186 -2.83 23.09 4.69
N PRO A 187 -2.54 24.10 5.53
CA PRO A 187 -1.18 24.61 5.76
C PRO A 187 -0.38 23.75 6.73
N SER A 188 -1.03 22.89 7.52
CA SER A 188 -0.39 22.10 8.56
C SER A 188 0.14 20.78 8.04
N ALA A 189 1.22 20.28 8.64
CA ALA A 189 1.77 18.96 8.40
C ALA A 189 2.14 18.29 9.74
N GLN A 190 2.33 16.97 9.71
CA GLN A 190 2.71 16.19 10.91
C GLN A 190 4.06 16.60 11.49
N TYR A 191 4.97 17.13 10.64
CA TYR A 191 6.31 17.57 11.01
C TYR A 191 6.46 19.05 10.68
N GLU A 192 7.03 19.84 11.60
CA GLU A 192 7.23 21.28 11.44
C GLU A 192 7.97 21.66 10.15
N TYR A 193 9.02 20.89 9.79
CA TYR A 193 9.79 21.14 8.55
C TYR A 193 9.00 20.93 7.25
N LYS A 194 7.78 20.40 7.33
CA LYS A 194 6.86 20.21 6.20
C LYS A 194 5.71 21.22 6.19
N VAL A 195 5.63 22.05 7.19
CA VAL A 195 4.63 23.13 7.23
C VAL A 195 5.06 24.22 6.26
N TYR A 196 4.09 24.77 5.53
CA TYR A 196 4.35 25.92 4.67
C TYR A 196 4.70 27.12 5.56
N PRO A 197 5.82 27.85 5.28
CA PRO A 197 6.24 29.00 6.06
C PRO A 197 5.27 30.17 5.96
#